data_fb5951848af4689c0f15a99bcae55c0f
#
_entry.id   fb5951848af4689c0f15a99bcae55c0f
#
_cell.length_a   1.000
_cell.length_b   1.000
_cell.length_c   1.000
_cell.angle_alpha   90.00
_cell.angle_beta   90.00
_cell.angle_gamma   90.00
#
_symmetry.space_group_name_H-M   'P 1'
#
loop_
_entity.id
_entity.type
_entity.pdbx_description
1 polymer ?
#
loop_
_entity_poly.entity_id
_entity_poly.type
_entity_poly.pdbx_seq_one_letter_code
_entity_poly.pdbx_strand_id
1 'polypeptide(L)'
;MKRRIGILTSGGDCPGLNATIRGVAKACYERFGEDNIEIVGISNGYYGLINNLCMDMQPSAFSGILTQGGTIFGTKRQPFKMMQVIGEDNIDKVKNMKETYKKQKLDCLLTLGGNGTHKTSKLLADEGLNVIGLPKTIDNDIYGTDVTFGFHTAVDIATDVIDRLHTTAASHSRILVCEIMGNQAGWLTLNAGIAGGADIIIIPEIPYDIDKVCDAVMARSASGKTFSILAVAEGAFDVEEAKMKKKERAKKRAEAHITTATSRIAAQIQANTGIEARVCVPGHMLRGGAPSAYDRVLSTQFGVHAAYLIAKEKYGRTVAKIGNKITSNKLEDIAGKTKFVDTENHLVIAARDIGVSFGD
;
A
#
# COMPACT_ATOMS: atom_id res chain seq x y z
N MET A 1 -19.63 20.94 -24.79
CA MET A 1 -18.31 20.28 -24.97
C MET A 1 -18.25 19.14 -23.97
N LYS A 2 -17.88 17.93 -24.39
CA LYS A 2 -17.76 16.78 -23.48
C LYS A 2 -16.64 17.02 -22.49
N ARG A 3 -16.83 16.62 -21.21
CA ARG A 3 -15.74 16.62 -20.22
C ARG A 3 -14.85 15.40 -20.44
N ARG A 4 -13.53 15.59 -20.44
CA ARG A 4 -12.55 14.53 -20.64
C ARG A 4 -11.76 14.29 -19.36
N ILE A 5 -11.88 13.09 -18.82
CA ILE A 5 -11.28 12.69 -17.53
C ILE A 5 -10.18 11.66 -17.77
N GLY A 6 -8.93 12.06 -17.52
CA GLY A 6 -7.80 11.14 -17.56
C GLY A 6 -7.72 10.31 -16.29
N ILE A 7 -7.44 9.00 -16.41
CA ILE A 7 -7.23 8.11 -15.27
C ILE A 7 -5.93 7.34 -15.45
N LEU A 8 -5.06 7.40 -14.45
CA LEU A 8 -3.85 6.59 -14.40
C LEU A 8 -3.72 5.82 -13.08
N THR A 9 -3.03 4.68 -13.15
CA THR A 9 -2.64 3.87 -11.98
C THR A 9 -1.13 3.87 -11.87
N SER A 10 -0.57 4.19 -10.69
CA SER A 10 0.87 4.35 -10.52
C SER A 10 1.41 3.66 -9.26
N GLY A 11 2.64 3.17 -9.35
CA GLY A 11 3.31 2.43 -8.29
C GLY A 11 2.98 0.93 -8.32
N GLY A 12 3.15 0.22 -7.19
CA GLY A 12 2.74 -1.18 -7.09
C GLY A 12 1.23 -1.32 -7.25
N ASP A 13 0.79 -2.37 -7.89
CA ASP A 13 -0.63 -2.70 -7.97
C ASP A 13 -1.19 -3.22 -6.65
N CYS A 14 -2.49 -3.26 -6.55
CA CYS A 14 -3.21 -3.90 -5.46
C CYS A 14 -4.64 -4.27 -5.90
N PRO A 15 -5.31 -5.19 -5.19
CA PRO A 15 -6.72 -5.45 -5.40
C PRO A 15 -7.56 -4.18 -5.14
N GLY A 16 -8.55 -3.92 -6.01
CA GLY A 16 -9.43 -2.75 -5.89
C GLY A 16 -9.17 -1.62 -6.90
N LEU A 17 -8.03 -1.62 -7.62
CA LEU A 17 -7.75 -0.62 -8.66
C LEU A 17 -8.86 -0.58 -9.73
N ASN A 18 -9.19 -1.73 -10.31
CA ASN A 18 -10.23 -1.81 -11.33
C ASN A 18 -11.63 -1.47 -10.78
N ALA A 19 -11.92 -1.86 -9.55
CA ALA A 19 -13.16 -1.49 -8.86
C ALA A 19 -13.27 0.03 -8.68
N THR A 20 -12.16 0.70 -8.35
CA THR A 20 -12.11 2.16 -8.22
C THR A 20 -12.29 2.84 -9.58
N ILE A 21 -11.58 2.39 -10.62
CA ILE A 21 -11.74 2.89 -12.00
C ILE A 21 -13.19 2.77 -12.47
N ARG A 22 -13.80 1.59 -12.23
CA ARG A 22 -15.22 1.36 -12.52
C ARG A 22 -16.13 2.32 -11.74
N GLY A 23 -15.86 2.53 -10.46
CA GLY A 23 -16.64 3.45 -9.61
C GLY A 23 -16.60 4.88 -10.13
N VAL A 24 -15.42 5.36 -10.53
CA VAL A 24 -15.26 6.68 -11.18
C VAL A 24 -16.07 6.75 -12.45
N ALA A 25 -15.86 5.83 -13.40
CA ALA A 25 -16.48 5.89 -14.73
C ALA A 25 -18.00 5.86 -14.63
N LYS A 26 -18.56 4.86 -13.89
CA LYS A 26 -20.02 4.75 -13.76
C LYS A 26 -20.64 5.96 -13.04
N ALA A 27 -20.00 6.48 -12.00
CA ALA A 27 -20.49 7.66 -11.30
C ALA A 27 -20.40 8.95 -12.18
N CYS A 28 -19.38 9.03 -13.04
CA CYS A 28 -19.30 10.14 -14.02
C CYS A 28 -20.41 10.03 -15.07
N TYR A 29 -20.64 8.84 -15.65
CA TYR A 29 -21.71 8.62 -16.62
C TYR A 29 -23.08 8.92 -16.04
N GLU A 30 -23.37 8.45 -14.83
CA GLU A 30 -24.65 8.71 -14.16
C GLU A 30 -24.85 10.21 -13.86
N ARG A 31 -23.80 10.90 -13.45
CA ARG A 31 -23.87 12.29 -12.98
C ARG A 31 -23.92 13.31 -14.13
N PHE A 32 -23.19 13.05 -15.21
CA PHE A 32 -23.05 14.01 -16.33
C PHE A 32 -23.81 13.57 -17.58
N GLY A 33 -24.24 12.32 -17.66
CA GLY A 33 -24.73 11.66 -18.86
C GLY A 33 -23.60 11.11 -19.71
N GLU A 34 -23.79 9.92 -20.26
CA GLU A 34 -22.76 9.19 -21.04
C GLU A 34 -22.30 10.02 -22.26
N ASP A 35 -23.19 10.73 -22.90
CA ASP A 35 -22.89 11.59 -24.06
C ASP A 35 -22.06 12.84 -23.71
N ASN A 36 -21.97 13.22 -22.45
CA ASN A 36 -21.31 14.44 -21.98
C ASN A 36 -19.96 14.20 -21.33
N ILE A 37 -19.50 12.93 -21.20
CA ILE A 37 -18.27 12.56 -20.53
C ILE A 37 -17.44 11.60 -21.41
N GLU A 38 -16.14 11.78 -21.40
CA GLU A 38 -15.18 10.86 -22.00
C GLU A 38 -14.13 10.48 -20.97
N ILE A 39 -13.90 9.18 -20.81
CA ILE A 39 -12.85 8.66 -19.95
C ILE A 39 -11.64 8.30 -20.80
N VAL A 40 -10.48 8.82 -20.44
CA VAL A 40 -9.20 8.55 -21.09
C VAL A 40 -8.35 7.70 -20.17
N GLY A 41 -8.09 6.45 -20.53
CA GLY A 41 -7.16 5.57 -19.86
C GLY A 41 -5.71 5.93 -20.21
N ILE A 42 -4.85 6.10 -19.21
CA ILE A 42 -3.43 6.41 -19.40
C ILE A 42 -2.63 5.16 -19.01
N SER A 43 -2.00 4.53 -20.00
CA SER A 43 -1.28 3.27 -19.83
C SER A 43 0.00 3.46 -19.01
N ASN A 44 0.31 2.50 -18.14
CA ASN A 44 1.57 2.48 -17.38
C ASN A 44 1.82 3.71 -16.49
N GLY A 45 0.75 4.33 -15.99
CA GLY A 45 0.81 5.43 -15.03
C GLY A 45 1.49 6.69 -15.55
N TYR A 46 2.33 7.33 -14.73
CA TYR A 46 3.04 8.55 -15.16
C TYR A 46 3.98 8.35 -16.36
N TYR A 47 4.49 7.14 -16.56
CA TYR A 47 5.25 6.83 -17.78
C TYR A 47 4.40 7.07 -19.03
N GLY A 48 3.16 6.63 -19.01
CA GLY A 48 2.22 6.86 -20.11
C GLY A 48 1.84 8.33 -20.26
N LEU A 49 1.67 9.06 -19.16
CA LEU A 49 1.40 10.50 -19.22
C LEU A 49 2.59 11.29 -19.81
N ILE A 50 3.83 10.90 -19.47
CA ILE A 50 5.05 11.50 -20.03
C ILE A 50 5.15 11.24 -21.55
N ASN A 51 4.75 10.05 -22.01
CA ASN A 51 4.93 9.59 -23.38
C ASN A 51 3.65 9.62 -24.23
N ASN A 52 2.59 10.25 -23.72
CA ASN A 52 1.27 10.33 -24.36
C ASN A 52 0.68 8.97 -24.80
N LEU A 53 0.79 7.96 -23.91
CA LEU A 53 0.20 6.64 -24.11
C LEU A 53 -1.24 6.63 -23.54
N CYS A 54 -2.16 7.26 -24.27
CA CYS A 54 -3.54 7.47 -23.86
C CYS A 54 -4.49 6.73 -24.81
N MET A 55 -5.62 6.26 -24.27
CA MET A 55 -6.68 5.61 -25.03
C MET A 55 -8.06 6.11 -24.58
N ASP A 56 -8.94 6.38 -25.53
CA ASP A 56 -10.32 6.71 -25.23
C ASP A 56 -11.08 5.42 -24.86
N MET A 57 -11.70 5.43 -23.68
CA MET A 57 -12.35 4.25 -23.11
C MET A 57 -13.83 4.21 -23.46
N GLN A 58 -14.29 3.10 -24.01
CA GLN A 58 -15.72 2.88 -24.21
C GLN A 58 -16.40 2.51 -22.88
N PRO A 59 -17.67 2.92 -22.66
CA PRO A 59 -18.40 2.59 -21.42
C PRO A 59 -18.45 1.09 -21.10
N SER A 60 -18.48 0.23 -22.11
CA SER A 60 -18.45 -1.22 -21.97
C SER A 60 -17.16 -1.76 -21.32
N ALA A 61 -16.03 -1.05 -21.48
CA ALA A 61 -14.76 -1.46 -20.89
C ALA A 61 -14.75 -1.45 -19.34
N PHE A 62 -15.71 -0.76 -18.72
CA PHE A 62 -15.88 -0.71 -17.27
C PHE A 62 -16.85 -1.77 -16.72
N SER A 63 -17.37 -2.64 -17.59
CA SER A 63 -18.20 -3.78 -17.21
C SER A 63 -17.33 -4.97 -16.87
N GLY A 64 -17.73 -5.76 -15.84
CA GLY A 64 -17.01 -6.99 -15.45
C GLY A 64 -15.71 -6.80 -14.66
N ILE A 65 -15.17 -5.58 -14.53
CA ILE A 65 -13.87 -5.33 -13.88
C ILE A 65 -13.94 -5.17 -12.35
N LEU A 66 -15.14 -5.19 -11.73
CA LEU A 66 -15.30 -5.02 -10.28
C LEU A 66 -14.50 -6.05 -9.46
N THR A 67 -14.46 -7.28 -9.92
CA THR A 67 -13.83 -8.42 -9.25
C THR A 67 -12.45 -8.75 -9.79
N GLN A 68 -12.00 -8.00 -10.79
CA GLN A 68 -10.71 -8.24 -11.45
C GLN A 68 -9.58 -7.58 -10.66
N GLY A 69 -8.57 -8.37 -10.27
CA GLY A 69 -7.33 -7.86 -9.67
C GLY A 69 -6.42 -7.14 -10.67
N GLY A 70 -5.31 -6.61 -10.16
CA GLY A 70 -4.40 -5.81 -10.98
C GLY A 70 -5.01 -4.52 -11.49
N THR A 71 -4.59 -4.05 -12.66
CA THR A 71 -5.08 -2.81 -13.29
C THR A 71 -5.20 -2.97 -14.80
N ILE A 72 -6.35 -2.56 -15.35
CA ILE A 72 -6.60 -2.57 -16.82
C ILE A 72 -5.72 -1.58 -17.59
N PHE A 73 -5.11 -0.59 -16.91
CA PHE A 73 -4.24 0.39 -17.54
C PHE A 73 -2.75 0.02 -17.42
N GLY A 74 -2.41 -1.04 -16.66
CA GLY A 74 -1.02 -1.33 -16.31
C GLY A 74 -0.40 -0.27 -15.42
N THR A 75 0.79 -0.56 -14.89
CA THR A 75 1.51 0.39 -14.02
C THR A 75 3.01 0.27 -14.26
N LYS A 76 3.72 1.40 -14.20
CA LYS A 76 5.18 1.45 -14.24
C LYS A 76 5.68 2.38 -13.15
N ARG A 77 6.68 1.93 -12.39
CA ARG A 77 7.25 2.75 -11.31
C ARG A 77 8.02 3.92 -11.87
N GLN A 78 7.64 5.12 -11.47
CA GLN A 78 8.34 6.38 -11.73
C GLN A 78 8.63 7.06 -10.39
N PRO A 79 9.88 7.00 -9.86
CA PRO A 79 10.19 7.60 -8.58
C PRO A 79 10.01 9.12 -8.60
N PHE A 80 9.32 9.67 -7.59
CA PHE A 80 9.07 11.11 -7.49
C PHE A 80 10.34 11.96 -7.60
N LYS A 81 11.42 11.54 -6.93
CA LYS A 81 12.72 12.26 -6.98
C LYS A 81 13.31 12.42 -8.38
N MET A 82 12.85 11.62 -9.35
CA MET A 82 13.29 11.66 -10.75
C MET A 82 12.35 12.47 -11.65
N MET A 83 11.22 12.98 -11.12
CA MET A 83 10.23 13.68 -11.94
C MET A 83 10.71 15.03 -12.46
N GLN A 84 11.51 15.76 -11.67
CA GLN A 84 12.07 17.06 -12.04
C GLN A 84 13.53 16.97 -12.51
N VAL A 85 14.07 15.76 -12.65
CA VAL A 85 15.42 15.53 -13.13
C VAL A 85 15.37 15.31 -14.63
N ILE A 86 16.04 16.16 -15.39
CA ILE A 86 16.33 15.97 -16.81
C ILE A 86 17.56 15.06 -16.87
N GLY A 87 17.39 13.86 -17.42
CA GLY A 87 18.46 12.88 -17.59
C GLY A 87 19.21 13.07 -18.90
N GLU A 88 20.06 12.09 -19.24
CA GLU A 88 20.79 12.05 -20.51
C GLU A 88 19.87 11.99 -21.74
N ASP A 89 18.61 11.56 -21.54
CA ASP A 89 17.56 11.54 -22.55
C ASP A 89 16.98 12.94 -22.87
N ASN A 90 17.42 13.98 -22.16
CA ASN A 90 16.92 15.36 -22.25
C ASN A 90 15.40 15.51 -22.12
N ILE A 91 14.72 14.55 -21.45
CA ILE A 91 13.28 14.58 -21.27
C ILE A 91 12.91 15.41 -20.04
N ASP A 92 12.22 16.54 -20.25
CA ASP A 92 11.50 17.25 -19.21
C ASP A 92 10.14 16.57 -18.96
N LYS A 93 10.12 15.70 -17.96
CA LYS A 93 8.95 14.87 -17.66
C LYS A 93 7.73 15.71 -17.25
N VAL A 94 7.95 16.79 -16.51
CA VAL A 94 6.85 17.67 -16.06
C VAL A 94 6.24 18.40 -17.25
N LYS A 95 7.08 18.96 -18.12
CA LYS A 95 6.65 19.58 -19.36
C LYS A 95 5.86 18.62 -20.24
N ASN A 96 6.38 17.42 -20.46
CA ASN A 96 5.73 16.39 -21.28
C ASN A 96 4.37 15.98 -20.71
N MET A 97 4.25 15.81 -19.37
CA MET A 97 2.95 15.51 -18.74
C MET A 97 1.95 16.63 -18.96
N LYS A 98 2.36 17.90 -18.86
CA LYS A 98 1.50 19.08 -19.17
C LYS A 98 1.10 19.14 -20.64
N GLU A 99 2.02 18.83 -21.54
CA GLU A 99 1.72 18.78 -22.98
C GLU A 99 0.73 17.66 -23.30
N THR A 100 0.90 16.47 -22.72
CA THR A 100 -0.05 15.37 -22.87
C THR A 100 -1.43 15.75 -22.32
N TYR A 101 -1.50 16.35 -21.14
CA TYR A 101 -2.76 16.83 -20.56
C TYR A 101 -3.49 17.78 -21.51
N LYS A 102 -2.77 18.75 -22.09
CA LYS A 102 -3.32 19.70 -23.08
C LYS A 102 -3.71 19.03 -24.39
N LYS A 103 -2.82 18.17 -24.94
CA LYS A 103 -3.05 17.47 -26.22
C LYS A 103 -4.28 16.56 -26.14
N GLN A 104 -4.45 15.87 -25.00
CA GLN A 104 -5.61 15.02 -24.74
C GLN A 104 -6.86 15.82 -24.31
N LYS A 105 -6.75 17.15 -24.20
CA LYS A 105 -7.82 18.06 -23.78
C LYS A 105 -8.47 17.60 -22.47
N LEU A 106 -7.67 17.16 -21.50
CA LEU A 106 -8.19 16.71 -20.22
C LEU A 106 -8.69 17.88 -19.39
N ASP A 107 -9.88 17.73 -18.82
CA ASP A 107 -10.44 18.67 -17.84
C ASP A 107 -9.98 18.33 -16.41
N CYS A 108 -9.68 17.04 -16.16
CA CYS A 108 -9.19 16.57 -14.89
C CYS A 108 -8.34 15.30 -15.08
N LEU A 109 -7.34 15.11 -14.21
CA LEU A 109 -6.51 13.90 -14.12
C LEU A 109 -6.75 13.21 -12.77
N LEU A 110 -7.19 11.96 -12.81
CA LEU A 110 -7.29 11.08 -11.64
C LEU A 110 -6.05 10.22 -11.53
N THR A 111 -5.44 10.22 -10.34
CA THR A 111 -4.19 9.50 -10.06
C THR A 111 -4.41 8.50 -8.93
N LEU A 112 -4.42 7.20 -9.26
CA LEU A 112 -4.58 6.12 -8.31
C LEU A 112 -3.20 5.63 -7.88
N GLY A 113 -2.80 5.90 -6.62
CA GLY A 113 -1.47 5.48 -6.17
C GLY A 113 -1.14 5.76 -4.72
N GLY A 114 0.09 5.40 -4.34
CA GLY A 114 0.64 5.55 -3.00
C GLY A 114 1.28 6.93 -2.77
N ASN A 115 2.10 7.03 -1.71
CA ASN A 115 2.76 8.28 -1.29
C ASN A 115 3.56 8.97 -2.42
N GLY A 116 4.32 8.21 -3.22
CA GLY A 116 5.07 8.75 -4.36
C GLY A 116 4.15 9.35 -5.42
N THR A 117 3.01 8.71 -5.66
CA THR A 117 1.99 9.19 -6.62
C THR A 117 1.38 10.50 -6.13
N HIS A 118 1.03 10.59 -4.85
CA HIS A 118 0.47 11.84 -4.27
C HIS A 118 1.46 13.01 -4.34
N LYS A 119 2.77 12.76 -4.17
CA LYS A 119 3.81 13.79 -4.38
C LYS A 119 3.83 14.31 -5.81
N THR A 120 3.76 13.40 -6.80
CA THR A 120 3.70 13.81 -8.22
C THR A 120 2.36 14.49 -8.54
N SER A 121 1.26 14.03 -7.96
CA SER A 121 -0.05 14.68 -8.11
C SER A 121 -0.04 16.12 -7.57
N LYS A 122 0.58 16.33 -6.40
CA LYS A 122 0.78 17.69 -5.85
C LYS A 122 1.62 18.54 -6.80
N LEU A 123 2.75 18.02 -7.27
CA LEU A 123 3.60 18.72 -8.24
C LEU A 123 2.80 19.16 -9.48
N LEU A 124 1.98 18.29 -10.06
CA LEU A 124 1.16 18.63 -11.23
C LEU A 124 0.04 19.63 -10.89
N ALA A 125 -0.52 19.56 -9.69
CA ALA A 125 -1.49 20.56 -9.22
C ALA A 125 -0.83 21.93 -9.03
N ASP A 126 0.37 22.00 -8.48
CA ASP A 126 1.16 23.23 -8.36
C ASP A 126 1.52 23.82 -9.73
N GLU A 127 1.65 22.97 -10.75
CA GLU A 127 1.85 23.35 -12.16
C GLU A 127 0.56 23.74 -12.89
N GLY A 128 -0.55 23.83 -12.18
CA GLY A 128 -1.84 24.33 -12.68
C GLY A 128 -2.73 23.28 -13.34
N LEU A 129 -2.46 21.96 -13.16
CA LEU A 129 -3.35 20.92 -13.66
C LEU A 129 -4.45 20.60 -12.63
N ASN A 130 -5.65 20.30 -13.12
CA ASN A 130 -6.74 19.79 -12.29
C ASN A 130 -6.50 18.32 -11.94
N VAL A 131 -6.03 18.04 -10.73
CA VAL A 131 -5.68 16.68 -10.29
C VAL A 131 -6.50 16.28 -9.09
N ILE A 132 -6.95 15.01 -9.05
CA ILE A 132 -7.57 14.37 -7.88
C ILE A 132 -6.82 13.04 -7.63
N GLY A 133 -6.31 12.87 -6.43
CA GLY A 133 -5.68 11.64 -5.97
C GLY A 133 -6.69 10.65 -5.39
N LEU A 134 -6.41 9.34 -5.53
CA LEU A 134 -7.13 8.28 -4.85
C LEU A 134 -6.10 7.37 -4.14
N PRO A 135 -6.23 7.14 -2.82
CA PRO A 135 -5.21 6.50 -2.02
C PRO A 135 -5.22 4.98 -2.22
N LYS A 136 -4.27 4.50 -3.00
CA LYS A 136 -4.07 3.12 -3.40
C LYS A 136 -2.75 2.60 -2.81
N THR A 137 -2.85 1.68 -1.87
CA THR A 137 -1.72 0.88 -1.39
C THR A 137 -2.21 -0.22 -0.45
N ILE A 138 -1.51 -1.34 -0.40
CA ILE A 138 -1.72 -2.38 0.62
C ILE A 138 -1.09 -2.00 1.97
N ASP A 139 -0.21 -1.00 2.00
CA ASP A 139 0.59 -0.64 3.18
C ASP A 139 -0.21 0.20 4.19
N ASN A 140 -1.36 0.76 3.78
CA ASN A 140 -2.20 1.67 4.58
C ASN A 140 -1.44 2.87 5.16
N ASP A 141 -0.41 3.33 4.45
CA ASP A 141 0.57 4.32 4.90
C ASP A 141 0.27 5.77 4.42
N ILE A 142 -0.87 6.02 3.77
CA ILE A 142 -1.25 7.35 3.28
C ILE A 142 -1.79 8.17 4.44
N TYR A 143 -1.14 9.30 4.69
CA TYR A 143 -1.57 10.25 5.73
C TYR A 143 -2.93 10.87 5.38
N GLY A 144 -3.77 11.10 6.41
CA GLY A 144 -5.05 11.78 6.26
C GLY A 144 -6.20 10.89 5.77
N THR A 145 -6.01 9.58 5.72
CA THR A 145 -7.10 8.61 5.52
C THR A 145 -6.94 7.44 6.48
N ASP A 146 -8.04 6.94 7.02
CA ASP A 146 -8.02 5.80 7.94
C ASP A 146 -7.66 4.50 7.21
N VAL A 147 -8.08 4.38 5.95
CA VAL A 147 -7.86 3.17 5.15
C VAL A 147 -7.62 3.50 3.68
N THR A 148 -6.78 2.69 3.05
CA THR A 148 -6.51 2.70 1.61
C THR A 148 -7.11 1.45 0.97
N PHE A 149 -7.60 1.53 -0.25
CA PHE A 149 -8.11 0.34 -0.92
C PHE A 149 -6.95 -0.60 -1.34
N GLY A 150 -7.22 -1.89 -1.24
CA GLY A 150 -6.24 -2.98 -1.36
C GLY A 150 -5.67 -3.46 -0.03
N PHE A 151 -5.77 -2.67 1.04
CA PHE A 151 -5.25 -3.02 2.35
C PHE A 151 -5.97 -4.21 2.98
N HIS A 152 -7.31 -4.19 3.03
CA HIS A 152 -8.06 -5.28 3.66
C HIS A 152 -7.92 -6.60 2.91
N THR A 153 -7.87 -6.57 1.58
CA THR A 153 -7.59 -7.79 0.80
C THR A 153 -6.20 -8.34 1.12
N ALA A 154 -5.19 -7.48 1.28
CA ALA A 154 -3.86 -7.92 1.65
C ALA A 154 -3.81 -8.46 3.09
N VAL A 155 -4.59 -7.90 4.03
CA VAL A 155 -4.78 -8.45 5.39
C VAL A 155 -5.38 -9.85 5.31
N ASP A 156 -6.46 -10.05 4.54
CA ASP A 156 -7.12 -11.34 4.37
C ASP A 156 -6.13 -12.41 3.83
N ILE A 157 -5.34 -12.05 2.80
CA ILE A 157 -4.34 -12.97 2.22
C ILE A 157 -3.22 -13.27 3.23
N ALA A 158 -2.71 -12.26 3.94
CA ALA A 158 -1.65 -12.47 4.93
C ALA A 158 -2.16 -13.32 6.12
N THR A 159 -3.40 -13.13 6.52
CA THR A 159 -4.06 -13.94 7.56
C THR A 159 -4.18 -15.39 7.10
N ASP A 160 -4.66 -15.67 5.88
CA ASP A 160 -4.73 -17.04 5.33
C ASP A 160 -3.35 -17.72 5.29
N VAL A 161 -2.28 -16.98 4.98
CA VAL A 161 -0.92 -17.51 5.06
C VAL A 161 -0.55 -17.88 6.49
N ILE A 162 -0.81 -17.01 7.47
CA ILE A 162 -0.50 -17.26 8.89
C ILE A 162 -1.31 -18.45 9.40
N ASP A 163 -2.60 -18.56 9.09
CA ASP A 163 -3.47 -19.67 9.48
C ASP A 163 -2.91 -21.02 9.00
N ARG A 164 -2.41 -21.07 7.78
CA ARG A 164 -1.77 -22.28 7.21
C ARG A 164 -0.47 -22.62 7.95
N LEU A 165 0.27 -21.62 8.44
CA LEU A 165 1.52 -21.85 9.18
C LEU A 165 1.27 -22.50 10.55
N HIS A 166 0.14 -22.23 11.22
CA HIS A 166 -0.17 -22.83 12.52
C HIS A 166 -0.14 -24.36 12.50
N THR A 167 -0.78 -24.98 11.52
CA THR A 167 -0.89 -26.44 11.45
C THR A 167 0.45 -27.10 11.22
N THR A 168 1.31 -26.55 10.36
CA THR A 168 2.64 -27.09 10.10
C THR A 168 3.62 -26.79 11.25
N ALA A 169 3.51 -25.62 11.89
CA ALA A 169 4.29 -25.28 13.07
C ALA A 169 4.02 -26.24 14.21
N ALA A 170 2.75 -26.52 14.49
CA ALA A 170 2.33 -27.48 15.51
C ALA A 170 2.83 -28.90 15.22
N SER A 171 2.72 -29.36 13.96
CA SER A 171 3.15 -30.72 13.56
C SER A 171 4.64 -30.96 13.73
N HIS A 172 5.46 -29.92 13.60
CA HIS A 172 6.91 -30.02 13.62
C HIS A 172 7.55 -29.42 14.88
N SER A 173 6.76 -28.84 15.79
CA SER A 173 7.25 -28.13 16.98
C SER A 173 8.30 -27.05 16.62
N ARG A 174 7.99 -26.22 15.62
CA ARG A 174 8.89 -25.23 15.03
C ARG A 174 8.44 -23.80 15.30
N ILE A 175 9.38 -22.89 15.14
CA ILE A 175 9.09 -21.46 15.05
C ILE A 175 8.94 -21.10 13.57
N LEU A 176 7.79 -20.53 13.20
CA LEU A 176 7.56 -20.04 11.85
C LEU A 176 7.52 -18.51 11.83
N VAL A 177 8.37 -17.93 11.01
CA VAL A 177 8.51 -16.47 10.86
C VAL A 177 7.95 -16.07 9.52
N CYS A 178 6.80 -15.39 9.51
CA CYS A 178 6.14 -14.92 8.31
C CYS A 178 6.53 -13.47 8.02
N GLU A 179 7.18 -13.23 6.87
CA GLU A 179 7.48 -11.89 6.40
C GLU A 179 6.26 -11.27 5.73
N ILE A 180 5.87 -10.08 6.16
CA ILE A 180 4.70 -9.37 5.64
C ILE A 180 5.14 -8.04 5.03
N MET A 181 4.66 -7.74 3.81
CA MET A 181 4.87 -6.45 3.16
C MET A 181 4.27 -5.32 3.99
N GLY A 182 4.59 -4.08 3.67
CA GLY A 182 4.12 -2.88 4.37
C GLY A 182 5.10 -1.71 4.24
N ASN A 183 6.20 -1.92 3.50
CA ASN A 183 7.26 -0.93 3.27
C ASN A 183 7.85 -0.43 4.61
N GLN A 184 7.49 0.75 5.09
CA GLN A 184 8.02 1.36 6.32
C GLN A 184 6.97 1.48 7.42
N ALA A 185 5.75 0.99 7.19
CA ALA A 185 4.64 1.06 8.13
C ALA A 185 4.17 -0.36 8.50
N GLY A 186 3.92 -0.57 9.77
CA GLY A 186 3.55 -1.87 10.34
C GLY A 186 2.07 -2.24 10.24
N TRP A 187 1.22 -1.41 9.61
CA TRP A 187 -0.22 -1.61 9.60
C TRP A 187 -0.65 -2.99 9.10
N LEU A 188 -0.08 -3.45 7.99
CA LEU A 188 -0.45 -4.73 7.40
C LEU A 188 -0.03 -5.89 8.31
N THR A 189 1.19 -5.85 8.83
CA THR A 189 1.73 -6.85 9.73
C THR A 189 0.97 -6.90 11.05
N LEU A 190 0.63 -5.74 11.62
CA LEU A 190 -0.13 -5.65 12.87
C LEU A 190 -1.52 -6.28 12.71
N ASN A 191 -2.26 -5.89 11.66
CA ASN A 191 -3.61 -6.41 11.44
C ASN A 191 -3.61 -7.92 11.13
N ALA A 192 -2.74 -8.36 10.22
CA ALA A 192 -2.66 -9.78 9.86
C ALA A 192 -2.11 -10.64 11.01
N GLY A 193 -1.15 -10.12 11.79
CA GLY A 193 -0.60 -10.82 12.95
C GLY A 193 -1.65 -11.02 14.04
N ILE A 194 -2.45 -10.00 14.34
CA ILE A 194 -3.56 -10.13 15.30
C ILE A 194 -4.61 -11.11 14.77
N ALA A 195 -5.06 -10.92 13.52
CA ALA A 195 -6.11 -11.74 12.92
C ALA A 195 -5.71 -13.21 12.77
N GLY A 196 -4.45 -13.48 12.40
CA GLY A 196 -3.89 -14.83 12.26
C GLY A 196 -3.35 -15.42 13.56
N GLY A 197 -3.49 -14.74 14.71
CA GLY A 197 -3.05 -15.26 16.01
C GLY A 197 -1.54 -15.44 16.14
N ALA A 198 -0.74 -14.52 15.59
CA ALA A 198 0.70 -14.52 15.79
C ALA A 198 1.05 -14.27 17.26
N ASP A 199 2.02 -14.99 17.76
CA ASP A 199 2.48 -14.89 19.15
C ASP A 199 3.41 -13.69 19.36
N ILE A 200 4.13 -13.32 18.30
CA ILE A 200 5.05 -12.18 18.28
C ILE A 200 4.80 -11.39 16.99
N ILE A 201 4.66 -10.07 17.11
CA ILE A 201 4.45 -9.15 15.98
C ILE A 201 5.56 -8.12 15.99
N ILE A 202 6.37 -8.06 14.93
CA ILE A 202 7.50 -7.14 14.81
C ILE A 202 7.21 -6.13 13.69
N ILE A 203 7.10 -4.85 14.07
CA ILE A 203 6.79 -3.74 13.17
C ILE A 203 7.88 -2.66 13.20
N PRO A 204 8.04 -1.85 12.14
CA PRO A 204 9.10 -0.84 12.07
C PRO A 204 8.99 0.25 13.15
N GLU A 205 7.79 0.51 13.64
CA GLU A 205 7.53 1.57 14.63
C GLU A 205 7.96 1.17 16.04
N ILE A 206 8.17 -0.14 16.28
CA ILE A 206 8.69 -0.69 17.53
C ILE A 206 9.97 -1.47 17.21
N PRO A 207 11.16 -0.87 17.33
CA PRO A 207 12.42 -1.56 17.10
C PRO A 207 12.58 -2.74 18.05
N TYR A 208 12.83 -3.95 17.50
CA TYR A 208 12.91 -5.15 18.30
C TYR A 208 14.30 -5.34 18.94
N ASP A 209 14.30 -5.94 20.12
CA ASP A 209 15.47 -6.52 20.78
C ASP A 209 15.38 -8.06 20.60
N ILE A 210 16.41 -8.66 20.01
CA ILE A 210 16.40 -10.10 19.72
C ILE A 210 16.35 -10.95 21.00
N ASP A 211 16.94 -10.47 22.09
CA ASP A 211 16.93 -11.20 23.36
C ASP A 211 15.50 -11.25 23.92
N LYS A 212 14.75 -10.14 23.84
CA LYS A 212 13.33 -10.08 24.22
C LYS A 212 12.45 -10.98 23.36
N VAL A 213 12.74 -11.04 22.06
CA VAL A 213 12.06 -11.98 21.14
C VAL A 213 12.32 -13.43 21.56
N CYS A 214 13.58 -13.77 21.87
CA CYS A 214 13.95 -15.11 22.35
C CYS A 214 13.29 -15.42 23.70
N ASP A 215 13.26 -14.47 24.64
CA ASP A 215 12.60 -14.61 25.93
C ASP A 215 11.11 -14.93 25.77
N ALA A 216 10.40 -14.23 24.86
CA ALA A 216 9.00 -14.50 24.57
C ALA A 216 8.78 -15.91 24.00
N VAL A 217 9.65 -16.36 23.09
CA VAL A 217 9.64 -17.74 22.56
C VAL A 217 9.86 -18.76 23.67
N MET A 218 10.86 -18.55 24.53
CA MET A 218 11.20 -19.47 25.61
C MET A 218 10.11 -19.52 26.69
N ALA A 219 9.51 -18.38 27.04
CA ALA A 219 8.38 -18.32 27.98
C ALA A 219 7.19 -19.15 27.48
N ARG A 220 6.88 -19.06 26.17
CA ARG A 220 5.84 -19.90 25.57
C ARG A 220 6.20 -21.39 25.62
N SER A 221 7.43 -21.76 25.29
CA SER A 221 7.88 -23.13 25.36
C SER A 221 7.79 -23.67 26.80
N ALA A 222 8.22 -22.89 27.79
CA ALA A 222 8.10 -23.23 29.20
C ALA A 222 6.66 -23.42 29.70
N SER A 223 5.70 -22.71 29.05
CA SER A 223 4.26 -22.88 29.34
C SER A 223 3.63 -24.09 28.64
N GLY A 224 4.42 -24.93 27.98
CA GLY A 224 3.97 -26.15 27.30
C GLY A 224 3.50 -25.94 25.86
N LYS A 225 3.72 -24.75 25.28
CA LYS A 225 3.43 -24.50 23.85
C LYS A 225 4.60 -25.02 23.01
N THR A 226 4.32 -25.88 22.05
CA THR A 226 5.34 -26.57 21.24
C THR A 226 5.83 -25.77 20.04
N PHE A 227 5.15 -24.68 19.65
CA PHE A 227 5.49 -23.85 18.50
C PHE A 227 5.23 -22.37 18.75
N SER A 228 5.79 -21.52 17.91
CA SER A 228 5.48 -20.08 17.89
C SER A 228 5.37 -19.56 16.46
N ILE A 229 4.46 -18.60 16.25
CA ILE A 229 4.27 -17.88 14.99
C ILE A 229 4.71 -16.43 15.19
N LEU A 230 5.61 -15.98 14.32
CA LEU A 230 6.03 -14.58 14.26
C LEU A 230 5.53 -13.93 12.98
N ALA A 231 4.85 -12.79 13.10
CA ALA A 231 4.53 -11.90 11.99
C ALA A 231 5.55 -10.76 11.97
N VAL A 232 6.35 -10.65 10.91
CA VAL A 232 7.46 -9.70 10.83
C VAL A 232 7.31 -8.81 9.61
N ALA A 233 7.23 -7.49 9.80
CA ALA A 233 7.20 -6.53 8.70
C ALA A 233 8.51 -6.53 7.92
N GLU A 234 8.44 -6.47 6.58
CA GLU A 234 9.63 -6.34 5.72
C GLU A 234 10.53 -5.14 6.08
N GLY A 235 9.90 -4.08 6.62
CA GLY A 235 10.56 -2.86 7.07
C GLY A 235 11.13 -2.90 8.49
N ALA A 236 10.97 -3.99 9.23
CA ALA A 236 11.41 -4.13 10.63
C ALA A 236 12.93 -3.94 10.78
N PHE A 237 13.34 -3.46 11.95
CA PHE A 237 14.75 -3.27 12.32
C PHE A 237 14.92 -3.39 13.84
N ASP A 238 16.13 -3.76 14.27
CA ASP A 238 16.44 -3.90 15.69
C ASP A 238 16.82 -2.57 16.35
N VAL A 239 16.97 -2.58 17.67
CA VAL A 239 17.33 -1.41 18.49
C VAL A 239 18.67 -0.79 18.08
N GLU A 240 19.63 -1.56 17.56
CA GLU A 240 20.91 -1.04 17.08
C GLU A 240 20.75 -0.35 15.71
N GLU A 241 19.98 -0.95 14.81
CA GLU A 241 19.64 -0.35 13.52
C GLU A 241 18.79 0.91 13.67
N ALA A 242 18.02 1.04 14.77
CA ALA A 242 17.24 2.23 15.09
C ALA A 242 18.12 3.46 15.32
N LYS A 243 19.34 3.26 15.82
CA LYS A 243 20.33 4.35 16.04
C LYS A 243 20.95 4.88 14.75
N MET A 244 20.76 4.17 13.61
CA MET A 244 21.36 4.49 12.32
C MET A 244 20.41 5.31 11.44
N LYS A 245 20.97 6.18 10.59
CA LYS A 245 20.21 6.80 9.51
C LYS A 245 19.78 5.74 8.48
N LYS A 246 18.63 5.94 7.86
CA LYS A 246 18.06 5.01 6.88
C LYS A 246 19.06 4.60 5.76
N LYS A 247 19.86 5.55 5.24
CA LYS A 247 20.86 5.26 4.20
C LYS A 247 22.00 4.37 4.73
N GLU A 248 22.44 4.60 5.95
CA GLU A 248 23.49 3.84 6.62
C GLU A 248 23.03 2.39 6.88
N ARG A 249 21.82 2.24 7.45
CA ARG A 249 21.19 0.92 7.63
C ARG A 249 21.08 0.16 6.31
N ALA A 250 20.60 0.81 5.25
CA ALA A 250 20.49 0.19 3.93
C ALA A 250 21.85 -0.25 3.37
N LYS A 251 22.92 0.56 3.56
CA LYS A 251 24.28 0.23 3.16
C LYS A 251 24.80 -0.98 3.94
N LYS A 252 24.68 -0.97 5.28
CA LYS A 252 25.10 -2.09 6.15
C LYS A 252 24.41 -3.40 5.80
N ARG A 253 23.08 -3.35 5.52
CA ARG A 253 22.32 -4.54 5.11
C ARG A 253 22.77 -5.04 3.74
N ALA A 254 23.05 -4.15 2.77
CA ALA A 254 23.55 -4.53 1.46
C ALA A 254 24.94 -5.20 1.53
N GLU A 255 25.84 -4.67 2.34
CA GLU A 255 27.17 -5.24 2.60
C GLU A 255 27.11 -6.64 3.26
N ALA A 256 26.12 -6.84 4.13
CA ALA A 256 25.86 -8.11 4.80
C ALA A 256 24.96 -9.06 3.97
N HIS A 257 24.57 -8.71 2.74
CA HIS A 257 23.63 -9.45 1.91
C HIS A 257 22.28 -9.74 2.59
N ILE A 258 21.85 -8.86 3.50
CA ILE A 258 20.57 -8.95 4.20
C ILE A 258 19.55 -8.09 3.49
N THR A 259 18.52 -8.72 2.92
CA THR A 259 17.43 -8.00 2.23
C THR A 259 16.43 -7.43 3.25
N THR A 260 16.02 -8.28 4.21
CA THR A 260 15.08 -7.92 5.28
C THR A 260 15.57 -8.46 6.62
N ALA A 261 14.94 -8.05 7.73
CA ALA A 261 15.31 -8.55 9.07
C ALA A 261 14.89 -10.01 9.29
N THR A 262 13.93 -10.52 8.55
CA THR A 262 13.22 -11.79 8.85
C THR A 262 14.14 -13.00 8.89
N SER A 263 15.00 -13.17 7.89
CA SER A 263 15.95 -14.29 7.85
C SER A 263 16.97 -14.20 8.99
N ARG A 264 17.41 -12.99 9.34
CA ARG A 264 18.32 -12.75 10.46
C ARG A 264 17.63 -13.10 11.80
N ILE A 265 16.40 -12.66 12.00
CA ILE A 265 15.60 -12.97 13.19
C ILE A 265 15.47 -14.48 13.35
N ALA A 266 15.08 -15.21 12.30
CA ALA A 266 14.95 -16.66 12.35
C ALA A 266 16.26 -17.36 12.72
N ALA A 267 17.38 -16.96 12.12
CA ALA A 267 18.69 -17.52 12.41
C ALA A 267 19.13 -17.23 13.87
N GLN A 268 18.91 -16.03 14.37
CA GLN A 268 19.24 -15.63 15.74
C GLN A 268 18.37 -16.37 16.77
N ILE A 269 17.07 -16.50 16.52
CA ILE A 269 16.17 -17.27 17.39
C ILE A 269 16.67 -18.73 17.48
N GLN A 270 16.94 -19.36 16.33
CA GLN A 270 17.42 -20.74 16.32
C GLN A 270 18.76 -20.92 17.07
N ALA A 271 19.68 -19.96 16.87
CA ALA A 271 20.99 -20.01 17.57
C ALA A 271 20.87 -19.83 19.09
N ASN A 272 20.00 -18.92 19.54
CA ASN A 272 19.87 -18.55 20.94
C ASN A 272 18.97 -19.52 21.75
N THR A 273 17.95 -20.11 21.08
CA THR A 273 16.95 -20.96 21.76
C THR A 273 17.15 -22.46 21.51
N GLY A 274 17.90 -22.84 20.47
CA GLY A 274 18.01 -24.22 20.01
C GLY A 274 16.74 -24.74 19.29
N ILE A 275 15.68 -23.96 19.17
CA ILE A 275 14.43 -24.37 18.51
C ILE A 275 14.54 -24.06 17.02
N GLU A 276 14.19 -25.03 16.17
CA GLU A 276 14.24 -24.88 14.72
C GLU A 276 13.30 -23.76 14.25
N ALA A 277 13.85 -22.76 13.53
CA ALA A 277 13.10 -21.66 12.97
C ALA A 277 13.10 -21.70 11.42
N ARG A 278 11.96 -21.43 10.81
CA ARG A 278 11.79 -21.36 9.35
C ARG A 278 11.09 -20.08 8.93
N VAL A 279 11.43 -19.59 7.74
CA VAL A 279 10.88 -18.35 7.18
C VAL A 279 9.89 -18.68 6.09
N CYS A 280 8.76 -17.97 6.08
CA CYS A 280 7.79 -17.92 5.00
C CYS A 280 7.71 -16.48 4.46
N VAL A 281 7.88 -16.29 3.15
CA VAL A 281 7.83 -14.98 2.50
C VAL A 281 6.77 -15.02 1.40
N PRO A 282 5.50 -14.66 1.68
CA PRO A 282 4.45 -14.62 0.66
C PRO A 282 4.72 -13.55 -0.41
N GLY A 283 5.41 -12.46 -0.05
CA GLY A 283 5.85 -11.44 -0.99
C GLY A 283 4.70 -10.85 -1.83
N HIS A 284 4.86 -10.84 -3.15
CA HIS A 284 3.88 -10.25 -4.07
C HIS A 284 2.52 -10.95 -4.10
N MET A 285 2.35 -12.12 -3.51
CA MET A 285 1.03 -12.76 -3.36
C MET A 285 0.06 -11.83 -2.60
N LEU A 286 0.57 -11.01 -1.67
CA LEU A 286 -0.22 -10.03 -0.93
C LEU A 286 -0.83 -8.90 -1.80
N ARG A 287 -0.40 -8.77 -3.04
CA ARG A 287 -0.90 -7.79 -4.03
C ARG A 287 -1.83 -8.39 -5.06
N GLY A 288 -1.93 -9.71 -5.10
CA GLY A 288 -2.63 -10.43 -6.17
C GLY A 288 -4.09 -10.72 -5.85
N GLY A 289 -4.77 -11.28 -6.85
CA GLY A 289 -6.12 -11.79 -6.72
C GLY A 289 -7.23 -10.75 -6.78
N ALA A 290 -8.45 -11.24 -6.62
CA ALA A 290 -9.65 -10.42 -6.62
C ALA A 290 -9.76 -9.60 -5.33
N PRO A 291 -10.26 -8.35 -5.39
CA PRO A 291 -10.48 -7.56 -4.18
C PRO A 291 -11.55 -8.21 -3.28
N SER A 292 -11.33 -8.14 -1.97
CA SER A 292 -12.32 -8.56 -0.96
C SER A 292 -13.60 -7.74 -1.07
N ALA A 293 -14.67 -8.22 -0.44
CA ALA A 293 -15.95 -7.48 -0.41
C ALA A 293 -15.77 -6.07 0.16
N TYR A 294 -14.96 -5.94 1.22
CA TYR A 294 -14.67 -4.64 1.82
C TYR A 294 -14.00 -3.69 0.82
N ASP A 295 -12.94 -4.14 0.14
CA ASP A 295 -12.21 -3.30 -0.81
C ASP A 295 -13.04 -2.97 -2.07
N ARG A 296 -13.94 -3.85 -2.52
CA ARG A 296 -14.89 -3.53 -3.60
C ARG A 296 -15.82 -2.38 -3.24
N VAL A 297 -16.37 -2.39 -2.02
CA VAL A 297 -17.25 -1.35 -1.51
C VAL A 297 -16.47 -0.05 -1.32
N LEU A 298 -15.32 -0.08 -0.65
CA LEU A 298 -14.47 1.09 -0.42
C LEU A 298 -14.01 1.72 -1.75
N SER A 299 -13.52 0.91 -2.68
CA SER A 299 -13.10 1.33 -4.01
C SER A 299 -14.24 2.02 -4.78
N THR A 300 -15.44 1.45 -4.72
CA THR A 300 -16.63 2.06 -5.34
C THR A 300 -16.95 3.42 -4.71
N GLN A 301 -16.94 3.51 -3.37
CA GLN A 301 -17.19 4.77 -2.66
C GLN A 301 -16.15 5.84 -3.00
N PHE A 302 -14.86 5.46 -3.10
CA PHE A 302 -13.79 6.38 -3.48
C PHE A 302 -13.96 6.88 -4.90
N GLY A 303 -14.29 6.00 -5.84
CA GLY A 303 -14.58 6.38 -7.23
C GLY A 303 -15.77 7.33 -7.36
N VAL A 304 -16.86 7.05 -6.65
CA VAL A 304 -18.05 7.92 -6.59
C VAL A 304 -17.71 9.30 -6.01
N HIS A 305 -16.89 9.36 -4.96
CA HIS A 305 -16.50 10.62 -4.35
C HIS A 305 -15.58 11.44 -5.27
N ALA A 306 -14.70 10.78 -6.04
CA ALA A 306 -13.89 11.45 -7.06
C ALA A 306 -14.78 12.09 -8.13
N ALA A 307 -15.83 11.40 -8.61
CA ALA A 307 -16.82 11.97 -9.54
C ALA A 307 -17.59 13.17 -8.94
N TYR A 308 -17.89 13.12 -7.63
CA TYR A 308 -18.45 14.26 -6.91
C TYR A 308 -17.50 15.46 -6.88
N LEU A 309 -16.20 15.24 -6.61
CA LEU A 309 -15.20 16.32 -6.62
C LEU A 309 -15.06 16.95 -8.01
N ILE A 310 -15.08 16.13 -9.08
CA ILE A 310 -15.09 16.64 -10.47
C ILE A 310 -16.30 17.52 -10.73
N ALA A 311 -17.50 17.08 -10.31
CA ALA A 311 -18.73 17.85 -10.51
C ALA A 311 -18.74 19.18 -9.75
N LYS A 312 -18.03 19.24 -8.63
CA LYS A 312 -17.86 20.45 -7.81
C LYS A 312 -16.61 21.26 -8.17
N GLU A 313 -15.85 20.82 -9.18
CA GLU A 313 -14.59 21.44 -9.61
C GLU A 313 -13.58 21.62 -8.45
N LYS A 314 -13.59 20.64 -7.51
CA LYS A 314 -12.70 20.63 -6.35
C LYS A 314 -11.45 19.81 -6.65
N TYR A 315 -10.47 20.43 -7.25
CA TYR A 315 -9.19 19.84 -7.63
C TYR A 315 -8.09 20.07 -6.57
N GLY A 316 -6.89 19.55 -6.83
CA GLY A 316 -5.77 19.63 -5.88
C GLY A 316 -6.01 18.84 -4.57
N ARG A 317 -6.84 17.80 -4.65
CA ARG A 317 -7.29 17.02 -3.50
C ARG A 317 -7.07 15.53 -3.70
N THR A 318 -7.09 14.78 -2.59
CA THR A 318 -7.18 13.32 -2.60
C THR A 318 -8.42 12.88 -1.83
N VAL A 319 -9.07 11.82 -2.33
CA VAL A 319 -10.18 11.17 -1.62
C VAL A 319 -9.65 10.55 -0.31
N ALA A 320 -10.45 10.52 0.71
CA ALA A 320 -10.12 9.95 2.02
C ALA A 320 -11.35 9.32 2.67
N LYS A 321 -11.12 8.33 3.55
CA LYS A 321 -12.12 7.85 4.52
C LYS A 321 -11.67 8.27 5.91
N ILE A 322 -12.56 8.92 6.66
CA ILE A 322 -12.34 9.32 8.04
C ILE A 322 -13.57 8.89 8.83
N GLY A 323 -13.39 7.95 9.76
CA GLY A 323 -14.48 7.25 10.42
C GLY A 323 -15.40 6.59 9.39
N ASN A 324 -16.68 6.91 9.44
CA ASN A 324 -17.69 6.39 8.51
C ASN A 324 -17.94 7.28 7.28
N LYS A 325 -17.17 8.36 7.11
CA LYS A 325 -17.39 9.33 6.04
C LYS A 325 -16.33 9.22 4.95
N ILE A 326 -16.77 9.26 3.69
CA ILE A 326 -15.89 9.52 2.56
C ILE A 326 -15.79 11.02 2.36
N THR A 327 -14.57 11.53 2.32
CA THR A 327 -14.24 12.95 2.24
C THR A 327 -13.01 13.15 1.35
N SER A 328 -12.39 14.31 1.42
CA SER A 328 -11.14 14.58 0.71
C SER A 328 -10.25 15.57 1.47
N ASN A 329 -8.95 15.35 1.38
CA ASN A 329 -7.93 16.26 1.89
C ASN A 329 -7.27 17.02 0.75
N LYS A 330 -6.68 18.18 1.01
CA LYS A 330 -5.83 18.86 0.04
C LYS A 330 -4.53 18.06 -0.15
N LEU A 331 -4.03 17.99 -1.38
CA LEU A 331 -2.77 17.32 -1.68
C LEU A 331 -1.59 17.97 -0.95
N GLU A 332 -1.62 19.28 -0.74
CA GLU A 332 -0.60 20.02 0.01
C GLU A 332 -0.47 19.57 1.46
N ASP A 333 -1.59 19.17 2.09
CA ASP A 333 -1.61 18.76 3.50
C ASP A 333 -1.07 17.35 3.73
N ILE A 334 -1.14 16.48 2.70
CA ILE A 334 -0.83 15.05 2.86
C ILE A 334 0.40 14.58 2.08
N ALA A 335 0.73 15.21 0.95
CA ALA A 335 1.79 14.74 0.08
C ALA A 335 3.15 14.79 0.78
N GLY A 336 3.79 13.63 0.87
CA GLY A 336 5.09 13.50 1.52
C GLY A 336 5.04 13.10 3.00
N LYS A 337 3.86 13.05 3.60
CA LYS A 337 3.67 12.51 4.95
C LYS A 337 3.34 11.03 4.87
N THR A 338 3.79 10.27 5.87
CA THR A 338 3.51 8.83 6.00
C THR A 338 2.70 8.60 7.27
N LYS A 339 1.68 7.76 7.19
CA LYS A 339 0.91 7.33 8.36
C LYS A 339 1.56 6.08 8.94
N PHE A 340 2.28 6.27 10.03
CA PHE A 340 2.85 5.18 10.83
C PHE A 340 1.85 4.64 11.85
N VAL A 341 2.12 3.43 12.35
CA VAL A 341 1.41 2.88 13.50
C VAL A 341 1.85 3.67 14.74
N ASP A 342 0.90 4.26 15.44
CA ASP A 342 1.16 4.83 16.76
C ASP A 342 1.32 3.68 17.76
N THR A 343 2.37 3.70 18.57
CA THR A 343 2.63 2.67 19.59
C THR A 343 1.55 2.62 20.68
N GLU A 344 0.82 3.72 20.87
CA GLU A 344 -0.36 3.81 21.74
C GLU A 344 -1.68 3.51 21.00
N ASN A 345 -1.62 2.99 19.79
CA ASN A 345 -2.80 2.61 19.03
C ASN A 345 -3.55 1.46 19.72
N HIS A 346 -4.87 1.52 19.69
CA HIS A 346 -5.74 0.50 20.31
C HIS A 346 -5.44 -0.93 19.84
N LEU A 347 -4.98 -1.14 18.60
CA LEU A 347 -4.61 -2.47 18.12
C LEU A 347 -3.32 -2.96 18.77
N VAL A 348 -2.34 -2.08 19.00
CA VAL A 348 -1.09 -2.43 19.71
C VAL A 348 -1.40 -2.78 21.16
N ILE A 349 -2.19 -1.94 21.82
CA ILE A 349 -2.65 -2.17 23.22
C ILE A 349 -3.40 -3.50 23.32
N ALA A 350 -4.39 -3.73 22.47
CA ALA A 350 -5.18 -4.96 22.48
C ALA A 350 -4.30 -6.21 22.23
N ALA A 351 -3.32 -6.13 21.32
CA ALA A 351 -2.39 -7.23 21.09
C ALA A 351 -1.53 -7.52 22.34
N ARG A 352 -1.02 -6.48 23.02
CA ARG A 352 -0.27 -6.64 24.28
C ARG A 352 -1.13 -7.24 25.39
N ASP A 353 -2.38 -6.78 25.53
CA ASP A 353 -3.32 -7.23 26.57
C ASP A 353 -3.67 -8.74 26.44
N ILE A 354 -3.59 -9.31 25.24
CA ILE A 354 -3.76 -10.75 25.01
C ILE A 354 -2.44 -11.53 25.01
N GLY A 355 -1.32 -10.89 25.36
CA GLY A 355 -0.01 -11.52 25.52
C GLY A 355 0.85 -11.61 24.28
N VAL A 356 0.55 -10.87 23.21
CA VAL A 356 1.41 -10.76 22.02
C VAL A 356 2.63 -9.90 22.36
N SER A 357 3.82 -10.42 22.09
CA SER A 357 5.08 -9.68 22.23
C SER A 357 5.37 -8.85 20.97
N PHE A 358 5.96 -7.67 21.15
CA PHE A 358 6.51 -6.86 20.05
C PHE A 358 8.05 -6.91 20.03
N GLY A 359 8.67 -7.66 20.95
CA GLY A 359 10.12 -7.76 21.05
C GLY A 359 10.78 -6.52 21.67
N ASP A 360 10.06 -5.77 22.51
CA ASP A 360 10.51 -4.55 23.18
C ASP A 360 10.51 -4.62 24.70
#